data_650f19c5766a4039f0b17f35b66a22c0
#
_entry.id   650f19c5766a4039f0b17f35b66a22c0
#
_cell.length_a   1.000
_cell.length_b   1.000
_cell.length_c   1.000
_cell.angle_alpha   90.00
_cell.angle_beta   90.00
_cell.angle_gamma   90.00
#
_symmetry.space_group_name_H-M   'P 1'
#
loop_
_entity.id
_entity.type
_entity.pdbx_description
1 polymer ?
#
loop_
_entity_poly.entity_id
_entity_poly.type
_entity_poly.pdbx_seq_one_letter_code
_entity_poly.pdbx_strand_id
1 'polypeptide(L)'
;PERDQYTVQAAGAPSATIDDPQDVLTPEDEQRLQRDTANINAADVVTDFHYMVFKTNHENILDDVEELLRSQYPELIDQSKGENGRPADGVLIVGVGLDPRQAFIYGGDDVTEELMLNDDSYRESLLDAMKPGVKEGNIPSGLFRTANLAMDADGLSDRKFNDAKNDRGGAIVGAGMGGFGAATAVGAGVVAVRSNRRKAIAKAREDYELVTHEYTRLAGRLDEVDVRANSLSSAFADETLRRQWAEVRDRFLGMNELVHGAQGLSSVNMDDDKDVY
;
A
#
# COMPACT_ATOMS: atom_id res chain seq x y z
N PRO A 1 8.33 -6.83 26.19
CA PRO A 1 9.02 -5.58 25.88
C PRO A 1 8.23 -4.38 26.45
N GLU A 2 8.93 -3.38 26.95
CA GLU A 2 8.32 -2.10 27.32
C GLU A 2 8.25 -1.25 26.04
N ARG A 3 7.10 -0.61 25.79
CA ARG A 3 6.86 0.14 24.56
C ARG A 3 7.87 1.28 24.34
N ASP A 4 8.26 1.92 25.43
CA ASP A 4 9.19 3.06 25.40
C ASP A 4 10.57 2.72 24.79
N GLN A 5 10.96 1.44 24.81
CA GLN A 5 12.23 0.96 24.20
C GLN A 5 12.19 0.95 22.67
N TYR A 6 11.04 1.05 22.08
CA TYR A 6 10.81 0.99 20.63
C TYR A 6 10.31 2.31 20.06
N THR A 7 10.39 3.38 20.85
CA THR A 7 9.97 4.72 20.41
C THR A 7 10.94 5.24 19.37
N VAL A 8 10.42 5.55 18.20
CA VAL A 8 11.13 6.25 17.13
C VAL A 8 11.03 7.75 17.40
N GLN A 9 12.16 8.44 17.39
CA GLN A 9 12.18 9.88 17.60
C GLN A 9 11.65 10.58 16.35
N ALA A 10 10.79 11.57 16.56
CA ALA A 10 10.23 12.38 15.49
C ALA A 10 10.97 13.73 15.39
N ALA A 11 11.27 14.14 14.15
CA ALA A 11 11.82 15.46 13.84
C ALA A 11 10.74 16.49 13.46
N GLY A 12 9.48 16.05 13.35
CA GLY A 12 8.37 16.86 12.84
C GLY A 12 8.23 16.78 11.33
N ALA A 13 7.65 17.83 10.73
CA ALA A 13 7.38 17.86 9.29
C ALA A 13 8.67 17.82 8.46
N PRO A 14 8.81 16.88 7.51
CA PRO A 14 9.97 16.84 6.64
C PRO A 14 9.89 17.95 5.60
N SER A 15 11.03 18.46 5.18
CA SER A 15 11.16 19.32 4.00
C SER A 15 11.34 18.42 2.78
N ALA A 16 10.37 18.38 1.88
CA ALA A 16 10.43 17.54 0.67
C ALA A 16 10.96 18.34 -0.52
N THR A 17 11.87 17.73 -1.27
CA THR A 17 12.22 18.16 -2.63
C THR A 17 11.44 17.30 -3.62
N ILE A 18 10.85 17.92 -4.64
CA ILE A 18 10.12 17.22 -5.71
C ILE A 18 10.98 17.30 -6.97
N ASP A 19 11.45 16.13 -7.42
CA ASP A 19 12.21 15.97 -8.66
C ASP A 19 11.29 15.42 -9.75
N ASP A 20 10.88 16.28 -10.65
CA ASP A 20 10.02 15.96 -11.79
C ASP A 20 10.66 16.47 -13.11
N PRO A 21 11.75 15.82 -13.58
CA PRO A 21 12.51 16.33 -14.71
C PRO A 21 11.77 16.32 -16.06
N GLN A 22 10.61 15.68 -16.12
CA GLN A 22 9.81 15.53 -17.34
C GLN A 22 8.42 16.17 -17.25
N ASP A 23 8.20 17.06 -16.27
CA ASP A 23 6.96 17.82 -16.07
C ASP A 23 5.69 16.93 -16.07
N VAL A 24 5.68 15.88 -15.25
CA VAL A 24 4.52 14.99 -15.07
C VAL A 24 3.48 15.61 -14.17
N LEU A 25 3.93 16.28 -13.09
CA LEU A 25 3.06 16.92 -12.11
C LEU A 25 2.72 18.36 -12.53
N THR A 26 1.50 18.77 -12.27
CA THR A 26 1.13 20.18 -12.40
C THR A 26 1.65 20.99 -11.19
N PRO A 27 1.80 22.33 -11.31
CA PRO A 27 2.16 23.17 -10.17
C PRO A 27 1.21 23.02 -8.97
N GLU A 28 -0.08 22.79 -9.23
CA GLU A 28 -1.09 22.52 -8.21
C GLU A 28 -0.85 21.18 -7.51
N ASP A 29 -0.45 20.16 -8.26
CA ASP A 29 -0.09 18.83 -7.73
C ASP A 29 1.13 18.92 -6.82
N GLU A 30 2.17 19.63 -7.22
CA GLU A 30 3.37 19.86 -6.41
C GLU A 30 3.05 20.62 -5.12
N GLN A 31 2.25 21.68 -5.20
CA GLN A 31 1.83 22.44 -4.02
C GLN A 31 1.02 21.60 -3.05
N ARG A 32 0.12 20.76 -3.58
CA ARG A 32 -0.68 19.85 -2.75
C ARG A 32 0.21 18.82 -2.07
N LEU A 33 1.15 18.23 -2.79
CA LEU A 33 2.10 17.27 -2.25
C LEU A 33 2.97 17.88 -1.14
N GLN A 34 3.45 19.12 -1.33
CA GLN A 34 4.20 19.86 -0.31
C GLN A 34 3.35 20.11 0.95
N ARG A 35 2.10 20.54 0.79
CA ARG A 35 1.20 20.80 1.92
C ARG A 35 0.87 19.54 2.70
N ASP A 36 0.58 18.44 1.99
CA ASP A 36 0.24 17.17 2.64
C ASP A 36 1.46 16.61 3.38
N THR A 37 2.63 16.68 2.77
CA THR A 37 3.90 16.24 3.37
C THR A 37 4.26 17.02 4.64
N ALA A 38 3.89 18.29 4.73
CA ALA A 38 4.10 19.11 5.92
C ALA A 38 3.31 18.63 7.15
N ASN A 39 2.35 17.70 6.98
CA ASN A 39 1.61 17.10 8.08
C ASN A 39 2.19 15.78 8.60
N ILE A 40 3.25 15.27 7.98
CA ILE A 40 3.91 14.03 8.43
C ILE A 40 4.73 14.31 9.69
N ASN A 41 4.54 13.51 10.73
CA ASN A 41 5.42 13.49 11.90
C ASN A 41 6.59 12.52 11.63
N ALA A 42 7.57 12.96 10.88
CA ALA A 42 8.61 12.12 10.33
C ALA A 42 9.64 11.67 11.37
N ALA A 43 10.10 10.42 11.26
CA ALA A 43 11.24 9.91 12.00
C ALA A 43 12.48 10.78 11.76
N ASP A 44 13.24 11.05 12.82
CA ASP A 44 14.39 11.97 12.80
C ASP A 44 15.59 11.46 11.98
N VAL A 45 15.63 10.18 11.67
CA VAL A 45 16.64 9.60 10.79
C VAL A 45 16.57 10.16 9.37
N VAL A 46 15.41 10.63 8.92
CA VAL A 46 15.22 11.20 7.58
C VAL A 46 15.58 12.68 7.61
N THR A 47 16.74 13.02 7.09
CA THR A 47 17.25 14.42 7.01
C THR A 47 17.11 15.03 5.64
N ASP A 48 17.14 14.22 4.58
CA ASP A 48 16.96 14.61 3.18
C ASP A 48 15.88 13.77 2.54
N PHE A 49 14.76 14.39 2.20
CA PHE A 49 13.61 13.68 1.63
C PHE A 49 13.27 14.19 0.23
N HIS A 50 13.20 13.25 -0.74
CA HIS A 50 12.88 13.53 -2.13
C HIS A 50 11.69 12.70 -2.60
N TYR A 51 10.79 13.34 -3.35
CA TYR A 51 9.91 12.63 -4.29
C TYR A 51 10.54 12.68 -5.67
N MET A 52 10.50 11.55 -6.38
CA MET A 52 10.97 11.51 -7.78
C MET A 52 9.88 10.93 -8.67
N VAL A 53 9.60 11.62 -9.79
CA VAL A 53 8.59 11.22 -10.75
C VAL A 53 9.20 11.18 -12.14
N PHE A 54 9.09 10.01 -12.81
CA PHE A 54 9.59 9.82 -14.16
C PHE A 54 8.45 9.46 -15.11
N LYS A 55 8.31 10.20 -16.21
CA LYS A 55 7.35 9.89 -17.27
C LYS A 55 7.73 8.63 -18.02
N THR A 56 9.01 8.55 -18.37
CA THR A 56 9.66 7.38 -18.98
C THR A 56 10.91 7.03 -18.18
N ASN A 57 11.16 5.76 -17.98
CA ASN A 57 12.26 5.26 -17.17
C ASN A 57 12.80 3.94 -17.73
N HIS A 58 13.99 3.55 -17.26
CA HIS A 58 14.56 2.25 -17.56
C HIS A 58 13.73 1.10 -16.94
N GLU A 59 13.98 -0.12 -17.40
CA GLU A 59 13.36 -1.32 -16.82
C GLU A 59 13.65 -1.45 -15.31
N ASN A 60 14.84 -1.03 -14.88
CA ASN A 60 15.16 -0.84 -13.48
C ASN A 60 15.17 0.67 -13.18
N ILE A 61 14.11 1.18 -12.55
CA ILE A 61 13.97 2.60 -12.25
C ILE A 61 15.07 3.15 -11.32
N LEU A 62 15.75 2.30 -10.56
CA LEU A 62 16.86 2.74 -9.71
C LEU A 62 18.04 3.26 -10.52
N ASP A 63 18.18 2.85 -11.79
CA ASP A 63 19.21 3.40 -12.67
C ASP A 63 18.95 4.88 -12.97
N ASP A 64 17.65 5.26 -13.17
CA ASP A 64 17.24 6.67 -13.35
C ASP A 64 17.45 7.48 -12.07
N VAL A 65 17.14 6.90 -10.92
CA VAL A 65 17.35 7.55 -9.61
C VAL A 65 18.83 7.81 -9.37
N GLU A 66 19.68 6.83 -9.61
CA GLU A 66 21.13 6.96 -9.44
C GLU A 66 21.75 7.95 -10.41
N GLU A 67 21.25 8.02 -11.66
CA GLU A 67 21.67 9.00 -12.65
C GLU A 67 21.29 10.42 -12.20
N LEU A 68 20.06 10.61 -11.70
CA LEU A 68 19.60 11.90 -11.19
C LEU A 68 20.42 12.34 -9.96
N LEU A 69 20.70 11.44 -9.04
CA LEU A 69 21.54 11.73 -7.88
C LEU A 69 22.94 12.15 -8.32
N ARG A 70 23.58 11.40 -9.21
CA ARG A 70 24.93 11.73 -9.70
C ARG A 70 25.01 13.07 -10.42
N SER A 71 23.97 13.41 -11.17
CA SER A 71 23.96 14.64 -11.96
C SER A 71 23.58 15.90 -11.15
N GLN A 72 22.68 15.79 -10.19
CA GLN A 72 22.11 16.93 -9.47
C GLN A 72 22.42 16.97 -7.99
N TYR A 73 22.62 15.82 -7.33
CA TYR A 73 22.78 15.69 -5.89
C TYR A 73 23.95 14.76 -5.51
N PRO A 74 25.18 14.99 -6.03
CA PRO A 74 26.29 14.10 -5.74
C PRO A 74 26.63 13.99 -4.26
N GLU A 75 26.27 14.99 -3.46
CA GLU A 75 26.41 15.03 -2.01
C GLU A 75 25.48 14.04 -1.27
N LEU A 76 24.39 13.61 -1.92
CA LEU A 76 23.44 12.63 -1.37
C LEU A 76 23.82 11.18 -1.69
N ILE A 77 24.97 10.95 -2.30
CA ILE A 77 25.48 9.62 -2.62
C ILE A 77 26.50 9.19 -1.56
N ASP A 78 26.37 7.93 -1.12
CA ASP A 78 27.37 7.31 -0.23
C ASP A 78 28.66 7.01 -0.98
N GLN A 79 29.64 7.87 -0.79
CA GLN A 79 30.95 7.76 -1.42
C GLN A 79 31.77 6.54 -0.93
N SER A 80 31.40 5.94 0.20
CA SER A 80 32.13 4.78 0.78
C SER A 80 31.81 3.46 0.05
N LYS A 81 30.75 3.41 -0.73
CA LYS A 81 30.24 2.19 -1.40
C LYS A 81 30.56 2.10 -2.90
N GLY A 82 31.46 2.95 -3.38
CA GLY A 82 31.92 2.93 -4.77
C GLY A 82 30.97 3.60 -5.76
N GLU A 83 31.02 3.19 -7.04
CA GLU A 83 30.33 3.87 -8.14
C GLU A 83 28.81 3.63 -8.21
N ASN A 84 28.24 2.85 -7.29
CA ASN A 84 26.86 2.34 -7.39
C ASN A 84 25.76 3.35 -6.99
N GLY A 85 26.09 4.63 -6.81
CA GLY A 85 25.10 5.71 -6.64
C GLY A 85 24.07 5.50 -5.52
N ARG A 86 24.37 4.70 -4.48
CA ARG A 86 23.48 4.45 -3.35
C ARG A 86 23.28 5.72 -2.54
N PRO A 87 22.07 5.98 -2.03
CA PRO A 87 21.83 7.13 -1.16
C PRO A 87 22.71 7.10 0.08
N ALA A 88 23.18 8.27 0.49
CA ALA A 88 23.88 8.46 1.74
C ALA A 88 22.95 8.33 2.94
N ASP A 89 23.54 8.24 4.14
CA ASP A 89 22.79 8.24 5.39
C ASP A 89 21.87 9.47 5.48
N GLY A 90 20.69 9.30 6.04
CA GLY A 90 19.66 10.34 6.18
C GLY A 90 18.80 10.57 4.95
N VAL A 91 19.14 9.99 3.80
CA VAL A 91 18.39 10.20 2.55
C VAL A 91 17.26 9.19 2.42
N LEU A 92 16.05 9.69 2.11
CA LEU A 92 14.92 8.88 1.69
C LEU A 92 14.37 9.41 0.36
N ILE A 93 14.12 8.52 -0.57
CA ILE A 93 13.54 8.80 -1.87
C ILE A 93 12.31 7.93 -2.06
N VAL A 94 11.16 8.55 -2.34
CA VAL A 94 9.91 7.88 -2.69
C VAL A 94 9.50 8.33 -4.08
N GLY A 95 9.22 7.40 -4.97
CA GLY A 95 8.91 7.82 -6.31
C GLY A 95 8.21 6.78 -7.17
N VAL A 96 7.93 7.20 -8.40
CA VAL A 96 7.22 6.42 -9.39
C VAL A 96 7.74 6.69 -10.79
N GLY A 97 7.83 5.64 -11.58
CA GLY A 97 7.97 5.69 -13.03
C GLY A 97 6.66 5.27 -13.70
N LEU A 98 6.32 5.91 -14.80
CA LEU A 98 5.06 5.68 -15.47
C LEU A 98 5.18 4.75 -16.68
N ASP A 99 6.33 4.68 -17.32
CA ASP A 99 6.55 3.82 -18.48
C ASP A 99 8.01 3.31 -18.53
N PRO A 100 8.23 2.02 -18.19
CA PRO A 100 7.31 1.07 -17.56
C PRO A 100 6.90 1.48 -16.14
N ARG A 101 5.69 1.09 -15.72
CA ARG A 101 5.19 1.46 -14.39
C ARG A 101 5.95 0.77 -13.27
N GLN A 102 6.59 1.57 -12.44
CA GLN A 102 7.33 1.11 -11.28
C GLN A 102 7.15 2.09 -10.12
N ALA A 103 6.89 1.58 -8.92
CA ALA A 103 6.96 2.35 -7.69
C ALA A 103 8.22 1.96 -6.93
N PHE A 104 8.85 2.90 -6.26
CA PHE A 104 10.05 2.63 -5.49
C PHE A 104 10.12 3.44 -4.20
N ILE A 105 10.83 2.89 -3.24
CA ILE A 105 11.28 3.55 -2.02
C ILE A 105 12.76 3.18 -1.82
N TYR A 106 13.62 4.17 -1.68
CA TYR A 106 15.05 3.98 -1.64
C TYR A 106 15.68 4.91 -0.59
N GLY A 107 16.50 4.38 0.27
CA GLY A 107 17.11 5.14 1.35
C GLY A 107 18.55 4.78 1.62
N GLY A 108 19.23 5.63 2.36
CA GLY A 108 20.53 5.32 2.95
C GLY A 108 20.42 4.13 3.89
N ASP A 109 21.57 3.60 4.34
CA ASP A 109 21.58 2.40 5.18
C ASP A 109 20.87 2.64 6.51
N ASP A 110 21.15 3.77 7.17
CA ASP A 110 20.51 4.15 8.43
C ASP A 110 18.97 4.31 8.28
N VAL A 111 18.53 4.95 7.22
CA VAL A 111 17.10 5.12 6.89
C VAL A 111 16.47 3.76 6.62
N THR A 112 17.13 2.91 5.84
CA THR A 112 16.64 1.58 5.47
C THR A 112 16.47 0.70 6.72
N GLU A 113 17.38 0.78 7.67
CA GLU A 113 17.32 0.05 8.92
C GLU A 113 16.21 0.62 9.84
N GLU A 114 16.22 1.94 10.08
CA GLU A 114 15.29 2.59 11.02
C GLU A 114 13.84 2.50 10.54
N LEU A 115 13.58 2.68 9.25
CA LEU A 115 12.25 2.57 8.65
C LEU A 115 11.85 1.12 8.33
N MET A 116 12.66 0.13 8.70
CA MET A 116 12.38 -1.30 8.47
C MET A 116 12.20 -1.67 6.99
N LEU A 117 12.85 -0.96 6.07
CA LEU A 117 12.74 -1.20 4.63
C LEU A 117 13.46 -2.47 4.16
N ASN A 118 14.23 -3.11 5.02
CA ASN A 118 14.83 -4.43 4.79
C ASN A 118 13.81 -5.57 4.84
N ASP A 119 12.64 -5.37 5.46
CA ASP A 119 11.53 -6.31 5.41
C ASP A 119 10.83 -6.18 4.04
N ASP A 120 11.08 -7.15 3.16
CA ASP A 120 10.55 -7.15 1.80
C ASP A 120 9.02 -7.09 1.77
N SER A 121 8.35 -7.82 2.66
CA SER A 121 6.90 -7.85 2.76
C SER A 121 6.33 -6.49 3.18
N TYR A 122 6.99 -5.83 4.12
CA TYR A 122 6.60 -4.50 4.56
C TYR A 122 6.86 -3.45 3.48
N ARG A 123 8.04 -3.48 2.87
CA ARG A 123 8.39 -2.57 1.77
C ARG A 123 7.39 -2.70 0.61
N GLU A 124 7.01 -3.92 0.25
CA GLU A 124 6.00 -4.17 -0.77
C GLU A 124 4.64 -3.56 -0.39
N SER A 125 4.21 -3.68 0.87
CA SER A 125 2.97 -3.07 1.36
C SER A 125 2.97 -1.54 1.27
N LEU A 126 4.13 -0.90 1.50
CA LEU A 126 4.30 0.54 1.32
C LEU A 126 4.15 0.95 -0.16
N LEU A 127 4.73 0.18 -1.07
CA LEU A 127 4.62 0.43 -2.50
C LEU A 127 3.20 0.17 -3.02
N ASP A 128 2.50 -0.81 -2.46
CA ASP A 128 1.10 -1.08 -2.79
C ASP A 128 0.18 0.08 -2.41
N ALA A 129 0.48 0.80 -1.35
CA ALA A 129 -0.27 1.99 -0.94
C ALA A 129 -0.22 3.14 -1.98
N MET A 130 0.80 3.16 -2.84
CA MET A 130 0.94 4.15 -3.92
C MET A 130 0.06 3.82 -5.13
N LYS A 131 -0.19 2.55 -5.39
CA LYS A 131 -0.82 2.05 -6.62
C LYS A 131 -2.20 2.65 -6.93
N PRO A 132 -3.14 2.79 -5.96
CA PRO A 132 -4.45 3.36 -6.27
C PRO A 132 -4.37 4.79 -6.81
N GLY A 133 -3.59 5.66 -6.16
CA GLY A 133 -3.42 7.04 -6.59
C GLY A 133 -2.84 7.15 -8.00
N VAL A 134 -1.81 6.36 -8.30
CA VAL A 134 -1.18 6.33 -9.63
C VAL A 134 -2.15 5.81 -10.71
N LYS A 135 -2.93 4.79 -10.40
CA LYS A 135 -3.93 4.23 -11.33
C LYS A 135 -5.04 5.22 -11.66
N GLU A 136 -5.44 6.03 -10.70
CA GLU A 136 -6.49 7.05 -10.84
C GLU A 136 -5.98 8.37 -11.44
N GLY A 137 -4.69 8.46 -11.75
CA GLY A 137 -4.06 9.70 -12.23
C GLY A 137 -3.81 10.72 -11.13
N ASN A 138 -3.96 10.34 -9.86
CA ASN A 138 -3.68 11.17 -8.70
C ASN A 138 -2.31 10.78 -8.09
N ILE A 139 -1.26 11.06 -8.83
CA ILE A 139 0.12 10.72 -8.44
C ILE A 139 0.51 11.34 -7.09
N PRO A 140 0.21 12.61 -6.79
CA PRO A 140 0.56 13.20 -5.49
C PRO A 140 -0.04 12.45 -4.30
N SER A 141 -1.28 12.02 -4.40
CA SER A 141 -1.94 11.23 -3.35
C SER A 141 -1.24 9.90 -3.12
N GLY A 142 -0.85 9.21 -4.20
CA GLY A 142 -0.10 7.95 -4.11
C GLY A 142 1.26 8.13 -3.45
N LEU A 143 2.03 9.11 -3.88
CA LEU A 143 3.34 9.45 -3.31
C LEU A 143 3.24 9.80 -1.81
N PHE A 144 2.30 10.66 -1.45
CA PHE A 144 2.09 11.06 -0.08
C PHE A 144 1.72 9.88 0.83
N ARG A 145 0.82 8.99 0.38
CA ARG A 145 0.41 7.83 1.18
C ARG A 145 1.59 6.93 1.53
N THR A 146 2.42 6.63 0.56
CA THR A 146 3.63 5.81 0.79
C THR A 146 4.61 6.54 1.70
N ALA A 147 4.87 7.82 1.47
CA ALA A 147 5.76 8.62 2.29
C ALA A 147 5.30 8.70 3.75
N ASN A 148 4.01 8.95 3.97
CA ASN A 148 3.44 9.04 5.31
C ASN A 148 3.56 7.71 6.06
N LEU A 149 3.17 6.60 5.41
CA LEU A 149 3.29 5.27 6.02
C LEU A 149 4.74 4.89 6.34
N ALA A 150 5.68 5.28 5.48
CA ALA A 150 7.09 4.94 5.65
C ALA A 150 7.77 5.76 6.75
N MET A 151 7.44 7.05 6.87
CA MET A 151 8.16 7.99 7.75
C MET A 151 7.49 8.28 9.08
N ASP A 152 6.19 7.98 9.25
CA ASP A 152 5.47 8.33 10.47
C ASP A 152 6.08 7.64 11.70
N ALA A 153 6.63 8.47 12.61
CA ALA A 153 7.36 7.99 13.76
C ALA A 153 6.50 7.16 14.74
N ASP A 154 5.24 7.55 14.89
CA ASP A 154 4.31 6.82 15.77
C ASP A 154 3.98 5.45 15.21
N GLY A 155 3.65 5.37 13.92
CA GLY A 155 3.40 4.11 13.23
C GLY A 155 4.61 3.17 13.24
N LEU A 156 5.81 3.71 13.05
CA LEU A 156 7.06 2.95 13.14
C LEU A 156 7.31 2.42 14.54
N SER A 157 7.06 3.22 15.57
CA SER A 157 7.20 2.81 16.99
C SER A 157 6.26 1.65 17.28
N ASP A 158 5.01 1.72 16.87
CA ASP A 158 4.03 0.65 17.03
C ASP A 158 4.45 -0.63 16.29
N ARG A 159 4.95 -0.49 15.07
CA ARG A 159 5.43 -1.62 14.28
C ARG A 159 6.60 -2.30 14.96
N LYS A 160 7.65 -1.56 15.33
CA LYS A 160 8.84 -2.10 16.02
C LYS A 160 8.46 -2.83 17.33
N PHE A 161 7.56 -2.24 18.10
CA PHE A 161 7.07 -2.87 19.33
C PHE A 161 6.33 -4.19 19.06
N ASN A 162 5.45 -4.21 18.04
CA ASN A 162 4.69 -5.40 17.69
C ASN A 162 5.57 -6.51 17.15
N ASP A 163 6.56 -6.19 16.33
CA ASP A 163 7.53 -7.15 15.81
C ASP A 163 8.36 -7.77 16.95
N ALA A 164 8.88 -6.95 17.87
CA ALA A 164 9.61 -7.45 19.05
C ALA A 164 8.73 -8.30 19.98
N LYS A 165 7.44 -8.00 20.07
CA LYS A 165 6.48 -8.82 20.83
C LYS A 165 6.24 -10.16 20.16
N ASN A 166 6.15 -10.19 18.85
CA ASN A 166 5.95 -11.41 18.07
C ASN A 166 7.19 -12.32 18.12
N ASP A 167 8.38 -11.75 18.01
CA ASP A 167 9.65 -12.49 18.12
C ASP A 167 9.82 -13.12 19.48
N ARG A 168 9.49 -12.42 20.57
CA ARG A 168 9.52 -12.97 21.93
C ARG A 168 8.46 -14.04 22.14
N GLY A 169 7.28 -13.90 21.55
CA GLY A 169 6.23 -14.93 21.57
C GLY A 169 6.74 -16.23 20.94
N GLY A 170 7.43 -16.14 19.82
CA GLY A 170 8.10 -17.27 19.17
C GLY A 170 9.22 -17.88 20.00
N ALA A 171 10.05 -17.05 20.62
CA ALA A 171 11.15 -17.50 21.46
C ALA A 171 10.69 -18.18 22.78
N ILE A 172 9.61 -17.70 23.40
CA ILE A 172 9.02 -18.31 24.60
C ILE A 172 8.44 -19.69 24.28
N VAL A 173 7.79 -19.83 23.11
CA VAL A 173 7.31 -21.14 22.64
C VAL A 173 8.49 -22.09 22.36
N GLY A 174 9.58 -21.58 21.81
CA GLY A 174 10.82 -22.36 21.59
C GLY A 174 11.56 -22.75 22.88
N ALA A 175 11.65 -21.84 23.85
CA ALA A 175 12.40 -22.06 25.09
C ALA A 175 11.65 -22.98 26.11
N GLY A 176 10.32 -22.95 26.09
CA GLY A 176 9.48 -23.82 26.94
C GLY A 176 9.43 -25.29 26.52
N MET A 177 9.90 -25.62 25.32
CA MET A 177 9.83 -26.96 24.74
C MET A 177 11.18 -27.68 24.64
N GLY A 178 12.26 -27.10 25.16
CA GLY A 178 13.61 -27.70 25.18
C GLY A 178 13.80 -28.86 26.17
N GLY A 179 12.73 -29.31 26.83
CA GLY A 179 12.79 -30.37 27.83
C GLY A 179 12.27 -31.75 27.40
N PHE A 180 11.53 -31.86 26.30
CA PHE A 180 11.03 -33.18 25.84
C PHE A 180 10.97 -33.21 24.29
N GLY A 181 11.83 -34.00 23.70
CA GLY A 181 12.13 -34.11 22.28
C GLY A 181 11.08 -34.77 21.41
N ALA A 182 9.78 -34.47 21.55
CA ALA A 182 8.74 -34.96 20.64
C ALA A 182 7.61 -33.97 20.32
N ALA A 183 7.62 -32.75 20.88
CA ALA A 183 6.50 -31.79 20.72
C ALA A 183 6.81 -30.59 19.82
N THR A 184 8.02 -30.47 19.27
CA THR A 184 8.46 -29.33 18.47
C THR A 184 7.79 -29.22 17.08
N ALA A 185 7.33 -30.33 16.55
CA ALA A 185 6.70 -30.34 15.22
C ALA A 185 5.24 -29.80 15.24
N VAL A 186 4.55 -29.93 16.37
CA VAL A 186 3.13 -29.51 16.49
C VAL A 186 3.03 -27.99 16.76
N GLY A 187 3.95 -27.41 17.54
CA GLY A 187 3.97 -26.00 17.88
C GLY A 187 4.27 -25.11 16.68
N ALA A 188 5.26 -25.47 15.88
CA ALA A 188 5.62 -24.73 14.67
C ALA A 188 4.50 -24.76 13.61
N GLY A 189 3.81 -25.89 13.48
CA GLY A 189 2.65 -26.02 12.58
C GLY A 189 1.47 -25.13 12.99
N VAL A 190 1.17 -25.04 14.29
CA VAL A 190 0.05 -24.23 14.81
C VAL A 190 0.33 -22.72 14.64
N VAL A 191 1.57 -22.28 14.85
CA VAL A 191 1.94 -20.86 14.66
C VAL A 191 1.93 -20.48 13.19
N ALA A 192 2.44 -21.35 12.30
CA ALA A 192 2.40 -21.14 10.85
C ALA A 192 0.96 -21.12 10.31
N VAL A 193 0.12 -22.03 10.78
CA VAL A 193 -1.32 -22.09 10.41
C VAL A 193 -2.05 -20.82 10.91
N ARG A 194 -1.81 -20.36 12.14
CA ARG A 194 -2.41 -19.12 12.64
C ARG A 194 -1.95 -17.87 11.90
N SER A 195 -0.68 -17.79 11.54
CA SER A 195 -0.14 -16.68 10.75
C SER A 195 -0.76 -16.64 9.35
N ASN A 196 -0.81 -17.80 8.68
CA ASN A 196 -1.43 -17.92 7.36
C ASN A 196 -2.95 -17.66 7.40
N ARG A 197 -3.62 -18.08 8.48
CA ARG A 197 -5.04 -17.82 8.71
C ARG A 197 -5.33 -16.31 8.89
N ARG A 198 -4.52 -15.60 9.67
CA ARG A 198 -4.63 -14.13 9.81
C ARG A 198 -4.41 -13.39 8.49
N LYS A 199 -3.45 -13.83 7.68
CA LYS A 199 -3.21 -13.28 6.33
C LYS A 199 -4.38 -13.54 5.40
N ALA A 200 -4.97 -14.73 5.46
CA ALA A 200 -6.15 -15.08 4.67
C ALA A 200 -7.38 -14.25 5.07
N ILE A 201 -7.60 -14.05 6.38
CA ILE A 201 -8.69 -13.19 6.90
C ILE A 201 -8.48 -11.72 6.49
N ALA A 202 -7.25 -11.20 6.59
CA ALA A 202 -6.95 -9.83 6.17
C ALA A 202 -7.21 -9.63 4.67
N LYS A 203 -6.79 -10.60 3.85
CA LYS A 203 -7.04 -10.57 2.40
C LYS A 203 -8.53 -10.71 2.09
N ALA A 204 -9.26 -11.59 2.78
CA ALA A 204 -10.70 -11.75 2.59
C ALA A 204 -11.47 -10.47 2.95
N ARG A 205 -11.04 -9.72 3.98
CA ARG A 205 -11.63 -8.40 4.31
C ARG A 205 -11.38 -7.38 3.22
N GLU A 206 -10.17 -7.31 2.70
CA GLU A 206 -9.81 -6.40 1.60
C GLU A 206 -10.62 -6.72 0.34
N ASP A 207 -10.71 -7.99 -0.04
CA ASP A 207 -11.49 -8.46 -1.18
C ASP A 207 -12.99 -8.18 -0.98
N TYR A 208 -13.51 -8.35 0.23
CA TYR A 208 -14.90 -8.03 0.58
C TYR A 208 -15.21 -6.53 0.46
N GLU A 209 -14.36 -5.66 1.00
CA GLU A 209 -14.53 -4.21 0.89
C GLU A 209 -14.47 -3.76 -0.57
N LEU A 210 -13.58 -4.33 -1.37
CA LEU A 210 -13.44 -4.02 -2.79
C LEU A 210 -14.70 -4.44 -3.57
N VAL A 211 -15.19 -5.64 -3.34
CA VAL A 211 -16.43 -6.14 -3.99
C VAL A 211 -17.64 -5.31 -3.58
N THR A 212 -17.76 -4.94 -2.30
CA THR A 212 -18.87 -4.13 -1.80
C THR A 212 -18.84 -2.72 -2.40
N HIS A 213 -17.68 -2.11 -2.51
CA HIS A 213 -17.50 -0.80 -3.12
C HIS A 213 -17.82 -0.81 -4.62
N GLU A 214 -17.31 -1.79 -5.36
CA GLU A 214 -17.59 -1.95 -6.79
C GLU A 214 -19.08 -2.25 -7.05
N TYR A 215 -19.69 -3.07 -6.18
CA TYR A 215 -21.13 -3.34 -6.24
C TYR A 215 -21.95 -2.06 -6.07
N THR A 216 -21.64 -1.24 -5.06
CA THR A 216 -22.36 0.03 -4.81
C THR A 216 -22.19 0.98 -5.98
N ARG A 217 -21.00 1.05 -6.59
CA ARG A 217 -20.74 1.86 -7.78
C ARG A 217 -21.54 1.39 -8.99
N LEU A 218 -21.59 0.07 -9.21
CA LEU A 218 -22.37 -0.53 -10.30
C LEU A 218 -23.87 -0.33 -10.10
N ALA A 219 -24.38 -0.46 -8.88
CA ALA A 219 -25.79 -0.23 -8.55
C ALA A 219 -26.22 1.21 -8.90
N GLY A 220 -25.40 2.21 -8.52
CA GLY A 220 -25.67 3.61 -8.87
C GLY A 220 -25.68 3.88 -10.38
N ARG A 221 -24.81 3.20 -11.13
CA ARG A 221 -24.80 3.33 -12.61
C ARG A 221 -25.96 2.62 -13.27
N LEU A 222 -26.42 1.50 -12.71
CA LEU A 222 -27.58 0.78 -13.24
C LEU A 222 -28.87 1.59 -13.09
N ASP A 223 -29.08 2.23 -11.94
CA ASP A 223 -30.22 3.14 -11.72
C ASP A 223 -30.23 4.29 -12.73
N GLU A 224 -29.07 4.87 -13.03
CA GLU A 224 -28.95 5.95 -14.02
C GLU A 224 -29.28 5.46 -15.45
N VAL A 225 -28.83 4.25 -15.79
CA VAL A 225 -29.11 3.65 -17.10
C VAL A 225 -30.56 3.21 -17.22
N ASP A 226 -31.16 2.69 -16.14
CA ASP A 226 -32.56 2.29 -16.13
C ASP A 226 -33.50 3.50 -16.30
N VAL A 227 -33.22 4.62 -15.66
CA VAL A 227 -33.93 5.88 -15.84
C VAL A 227 -33.80 6.38 -17.30
N ARG A 228 -32.62 6.30 -17.90
CA ARG A 228 -32.40 6.68 -19.30
C ARG A 228 -33.08 5.72 -20.28
N ALA A 229 -33.01 4.40 -20.03
CA ALA A 229 -33.64 3.40 -20.87
C ALA A 229 -35.18 3.54 -20.85
N ASN A 230 -35.76 3.87 -19.71
CA ASN A 230 -37.20 4.08 -19.57
C ASN A 230 -37.66 5.46 -20.09
N SER A 231 -36.77 6.45 -20.14
CA SER A 231 -37.06 7.77 -20.73
C SER A 231 -36.98 7.77 -22.27
N LEU A 232 -36.30 6.80 -22.87
CA LEU A 232 -36.23 6.56 -24.31
C LEU A 232 -37.42 5.73 -24.80
N SER A 233 -38.65 6.14 -24.48
CA SER A 233 -39.87 5.55 -24.99
C SER A 233 -40.14 6.00 -26.44
N SER A 234 -39.21 5.90 -27.35
CA SER A 234 -39.43 6.06 -28.76
C SER A 234 -39.63 4.70 -29.43
N ALA A 235 -40.50 4.63 -30.45
CA ALA A 235 -40.93 3.44 -31.16
C ALA A 235 -39.80 2.63 -31.87
N PHE A 236 -38.55 2.98 -31.65
CA PHE A 236 -37.36 2.37 -32.22
C PHE A 236 -36.48 1.64 -31.18
N ALA A 237 -36.96 1.41 -29.96
CA ALA A 237 -36.25 0.57 -29.02
C ALA A 237 -36.34 -0.89 -29.47
N ASP A 238 -35.35 -1.33 -30.20
CA ASP A 238 -35.19 -2.68 -30.72
C ASP A 238 -35.40 -3.70 -29.58
N GLU A 239 -36.25 -4.70 -29.87
CA GLU A 239 -36.56 -5.81 -28.95
C GLU A 239 -35.29 -6.54 -28.45
N THR A 240 -34.25 -6.49 -29.27
CA THR A 240 -32.91 -7.02 -28.94
C THR A 240 -32.26 -6.22 -27.78
N LEU A 241 -32.38 -4.91 -27.76
CA LEU A 241 -31.85 -4.04 -26.71
C LEU A 241 -32.59 -4.25 -25.39
N ARG A 242 -33.92 -4.42 -25.44
CA ARG A 242 -34.73 -4.73 -24.25
C ARG A 242 -34.37 -6.11 -23.65
N ARG A 243 -34.14 -7.10 -24.51
CA ARG A 243 -33.75 -8.44 -24.09
C ARG A 243 -32.34 -8.46 -23.48
N GLN A 244 -31.38 -7.76 -24.10
CA GLN A 244 -30.03 -7.63 -23.55
C GLN A 244 -30.04 -6.87 -22.23
N TRP A 245 -30.84 -5.83 -22.10
CA TRP A 245 -31.01 -5.10 -20.85
C TRP A 245 -31.64 -5.96 -19.76
N ALA A 246 -32.68 -6.74 -20.07
CA ALA A 246 -33.27 -7.70 -19.13
C ALA A 246 -32.26 -8.73 -18.64
N GLU A 247 -31.40 -9.25 -19.53
CA GLU A 247 -30.34 -10.19 -19.16
C GLU A 247 -29.29 -9.57 -18.22
N VAL A 248 -28.87 -8.33 -18.49
CA VAL A 248 -27.93 -7.61 -17.63
C VAL A 248 -28.54 -7.34 -16.25
N ARG A 249 -29.81 -6.92 -16.23
CA ARG A 249 -30.53 -6.69 -14.97
C ARG A 249 -30.69 -7.97 -14.16
N ASP A 250 -31.03 -9.08 -14.80
CA ASP A 250 -31.23 -10.38 -14.11
C ASP A 250 -29.92 -10.90 -13.55
N ARG A 251 -28.78 -10.73 -14.25
CA ARG A 251 -27.44 -11.03 -13.73
C ARG A 251 -27.07 -10.16 -12.53
N PHE A 252 -27.43 -8.90 -12.59
CA PHE A 252 -27.20 -7.97 -11.48
C PHE A 252 -28.04 -8.32 -10.25
N LEU A 253 -29.30 -8.68 -10.43
CA LEU A 253 -30.16 -9.15 -9.33
C LEU A 253 -29.65 -10.45 -8.72
N GLY A 254 -29.10 -11.37 -9.54
CA GLY A 254 -28.43 -12.56 -9.06
C GLY A 254 -27.17 -12.23 -8.23
N MET A 255 -26.38 -11.24 -8.63
CA MET A 255 -25.26 -10.73 -7.83
C MET A 255 -25.73 -10.09 -6.54
N ASN A 256 -26.85 -9.34 -6.58
CA ASN A 256 -27.45 -8.75 -5.37
C ASN A 256 -27.81 -9.82 -4.34
N GLU A 257 -28.33 -10.96 -4.76
CA GLU A 257 -28.66 -12.07 -3.88
C GLU A 257 -27.41 -12.74 -3.33
N LEU A 258 -26.31 -12.82 -4.10
CA LEU A 258 -25.02 -13.29 -3.62
C LEU A 258 -24.37 -12.37 -2.58
N VAL A 259 -24.58 -11.06 -2.70
CA VAL A 259 -24.02 -10.07 -1.75
C VAL A 259 -24.93 -9.89 -0.53
N HIS A 260 -26.24 -9.78 -0.72
CA HIS A 260 -27.20 -9.40 0.33
C HIS A 260 -28.21 -10.49 0.69
N GLY A 261 -28.17 -11.65 0.03
CA GLY A 261 -29.03 -12.79 0.37
C GLY A 261 -28.73 -13.37 1.75
N ALA A 262 -29.60 -14.28 2.23
CA ALA A 262 -29.48 -14.88 3.56
C ALA A 262 -28.17 -15.65 3.80
N GLN A 263 -27.52 -16.09 2.72
CA GLN A 263 -26.19 -16.75 2.70
C GLN A 263 -25.17 -15.94 1.88
N GLY A 264 -25.46 -14.65 1.64
CA GLY A 264 -24.62 -13.76 0.85
C GLY A 264 -23.46 -13.18 1.64
N LEU A 265 -22.56 -12.49 0.90
CA LEU A 265 -21.35 -11.86 1.46
C LEU A 265 -21.63 -10.92 2.64
N SER A 266 -22.75 -10.21 2.63
CA SER A 266 -23.13 -9.29 3.72
C SER A 266 -23.52 -10.00 5.02
N SER A 267 -23.84 -11.30 4.97
CA SER A 267 -24.12 -12.13 6.16
C SER A 267 -22.85 -12.74 6.77
N VAL A 268 -21.71 -12.64 6.09
CA VAL A 268 -20.43 -13.19 6.55
C VAL A 268 -19.88 -12.34 7.67
N ASN A 269 -19.62 -12.95 8.82
CA ASN A 269 -18.93 -12.30 9.92
C ASN A 269 -17.41 -12.43 9.75
N MET A 270 -16.76 -11.36 9.30
CA MET A 270 -15.30 -11.33 9.08
C MET A 270 -14.47 -11.49 10.36
N ASP A 271 -15.11 -11.43 11.53
CA ASP A 271 -14.46 -11.68 12.83
C ASP A 271 -14.61 -13.13 13.30
N ASP A 272 -15.46 -13.94 12.64
CA ASP A 272 -15.63 -15.35 12.94
C ASP A 272 -14.83 -16.22 11.97
N ASP A 273 -13.92 -17.00 12.53
CA ASP A 273 -13.06 -17.94 11.79
C ASP A 273 -13.85 -18.98 10.98
N LYS A 274 -15.09 -19.25 11.31
CA LYS A 274 -15.91 -20.26 10.62
C LYS A 274 -16.51 -19.73 9.31
N ASP A 275 -16.70 -18.42 9.21
CA ASP A 275 -17.32 -17.79 8.04
C ASP A 275 -16.29 -17.42 6.96
N VAL A 276 -14.99 -17.47 7.28
CA VAL A 276 -13.91 -17.07 6.37
C VAL A 276 -13.25 -18.25 5.66
N TYR A 277 -13.55 -19.52 6.10
CA TYR A 277 -12.98 -20.74 5.51
C TYR A 277 -14.02 -21.67 4.92
#